data_639c782f92b70c3a72949304e9dc28bf
#
_entry.id   639c782f92b70c3a72949304e9dc28bf
#
_cell.length_a   1.000
_cell.length_b   1.000
_cell.length_c   1.000
_cell.angle_alpha   90.00
_cell.angle_beta   90.00
_cell.angle_gamma   90.00
#
_symmetry.space_group_name_H-M   'P 1'
#
loop_
_entity.id
_entity.type
_entity.pdbx_description
1 polymer ?
#
loop_
_entity_poly.entity_id
_entity_poly.type
_entity_poly.pdbx_seq_one_letter_code
_entity_poly.pdbx_strand_id
1 'polypeptide(L)'
;MKNVKLLATVGAITLLLSACSTTPQAQVPEETVQIEAPEPALQTFYDQRAGWQDCGGDASVMNFTDGRAAEKEFKCAKVTVPLEYENPSNGTIELQLVKYSKSAGAKPLVFNPGGPGGSAVSSLPSMVDYTFTEKLMAGYDIVAVDPRGVGLSAPVRCLTAEETDEFRAEDAPATVEEIREASRKLGEACLEKSPEMARHSDSESAMRDMDIVRAALGQEKLDYMGFSYGTFLGALYADTFPQQVGRFVLDGALDPSIPVDEVAEGQASGFENILAFWLDAGSKKGQIPLKGTTDQMKEQLGQWLETLKDEPLPTADPNRPLTKALATSAILALMYDDSTWNVAWAGLSQAMSQKDGSILLQVADLYADRQDDGSYKTNSFDAFTVINSLDYKALDDEQMQMYADRILRNSPLLGEGFIYSSASIEGWPVESRDTRREVKASGADPILVIGTTFDPATPYYWAESLTKQLESGHLLKVEGLKHTAYSRKAGNCVTDSVDDFMLSGNLPSEGKTCQLPKQ
;
A
#
# COMPACT_ATOMS: atom_id res chain seq x y z
N MET A 1 -45.65 48.70 -64.16
CA MET A 1 -46.33 50.04 -64.23
C MET A 1 -45.89 50.80 -62.94
N LYS A 2 -45.43 51.98 -63.21
CA LYS A 2 -45.19 53.13 -62.33
C LYS A 2 -43.99 53.08 -61.41
N ASN A 3 -42.96 53.74 -61.93
CA ASN A 3 -41.93 54.58 -61.34
C ASN A 3 -42.42 55.45 -60.18
N VAL A 4 -41.57 55.77 -59.25
CA VAL A 4 -41.26 57.15 -58.81
C VAL A 4 -39.84 57.19 -58.20
N LYS A 5 -39.13 58.23 -58.64
CA LYS A 5 -37.75 58.62 -58.34
C LYS A 5 -37.69 59.48 -57.12
N LEU A 6 -36.43 59.56 -56.63
CA LEU A 6 -35.73 60.76 -56.05
C LEU A 6 -35.78 60.88 -54.55
N LEU A 7 -34.74 61.19 -53.83
CA LEU A 7 -33.66 62.13 -53.97
C LEU A 7 -32.50 61.78 -53.02
N ALA A 8 -31.29 62.06 -53.41
CA ALA A 8 -30.09 61.96 -52.60
C ALA A 8 -29.97 63.16 -51.64
N THR A 9 -29.56 62.85 -50.41
CA THR A 9 -28.91 63.91 -49.55
C THR A 9 -27.66 63.31 -48.95
N VAL A 10 -26.57 63.93 -49.25
CA VAL A 10 -25.20 63.73 -48.74
C VAL A 10 -25.14 64.19 -47.29
N GLY A 11 -24.92 63.27 -46.38
CA GLY A 11 -24.60 63.60 -44.99
C GLY A 11 -23.27 62.99 -44.63
N ALA A 12 -22.25 63.79 -44.45
CA ALA A 12 -20.95 63.41 -43.97
C ALA A 12 -21.06 62.92 -42.52
N ILE A 13 -20.80 61.62 -42.27
CA ILE A 13 -20.68 61.06 -40.94
C ILE A 13 -19.19 60.79 -40.69
N THR A 14 -18.65 61.57 -39.78
CA THR A 14 -17.32 61.43 -39.19
C THR A 14 -17.23 60.09 -38.46
N LEU A 15 -16.37 59.20 -38.94
CA LEU A 15 -16.01 57.96 -38.24
C LEU A 15 -15.14 58.29 -37.00
N LEU A 16 -15.71 58.22 -35.82
CA LEU A 16 -14.99 58.11 -34.55
C LEU A 16 -14.49 56.67 -34.40
N LEU A 17 -13.20 56.45 -34.62
CA LEU A 17 -12.50 55.27 -34.27
C LEU A 17 -12.43 55.15 -32.73
N SER A 18 -13.30 54.37 -32.11
CA SER A 18 -13.16 53.93 -30.73
C SER A 18 -12.08 52.85 -30.69
N ALA A 19 -10.87 53.23 -30.27
CA ALA A 19 -9.82 52.30 -29.89
C ALA A 19 -10.26 51.56 -28.62
N CYS A 20 -10.67 50.29 -28.76
CA CYS A 20 -10.74 49.39 -27.62
C CYS A 20 -9.32 49.12 -27.11
N SER A 21 -8.91 49.84 -26.07
CA SER A 21 -7.76 49.49 -25.26
C SER A 21 -8.13 48.23 -24.44
N THR A 22 -7.68 47.07 -24.88
CA THR A 22 -7.60 45.89 -24.02
C THR A 22 -6.57 46.16 -22.94
N THR A 23 -7.02 46.55 -21.76
CA THR A 23 -6.22 46.54 -20.54
C THR A 23 -5.79 45.10 -20.29
N PRO A 24 -4.50 44.80 -20.14
CA PRO A 24 -4.11 43.48 -19.65
C PRO A 24 -4.75 43.27 -18.28
N GLN A 25 -5.57 42.25 -18.13
CA GLN A 25 -6.00 41.76 -16.81
C GLN A 25 -4.72 41.45 -16.05
N ALA A 26 -4.41 42.25 -15.04
CA ALA A 26 -3.36 41.92 -14.08
C ALA A 26 -3.72 40.54 -13.52
N GLN A 27 -2.88 39.53 -13.79
CA GLN A 27 -2.90 38.28 -13.05
C GLN A 27 -2.69 38.71 -11.59
N VAL A 28 -3.73 38.49 -10.77
CA VAL A 28 -3.60 38.54 -9.32
C VAL A 28 -2.51 37.52 -9.00
N PRO A 29 -1.41 37.90 -8.34
CA PRO A 29 -0.45 36.91 -7.90
C PRO A 29 -1.23 35.91 -7.02
N GLU A 30 -1.19 34.64 -7.34
CA GLU A 30 -1.54 33.59 -6.39
C GLU A 30 -0.69 33.87 -5.16
N GLU A 31 -1.33 34.24 -4.04
CA GLU A 31 -0.64 34.33 -2.76
C GLU A 31 -0.12 32.92 -2.46
N THR A 32 1.15 32.70 -2.72
CA THR A 32 1.82 31.48 -2.34
C THR A 32 1.85 31.45 -0.82
N VAL A 33 0.97 30.63 -0.24
CA VAL A 33 1.00 30.33 1.20
C VAL A 33 2.41 29.84 1.50
N GLN A 34 3.14 30.59 2.32
CA GLN A 34 4.46 30.17 2.77
C GLN A 34 4.26 29.20 3.92
N ILE A 35 4.61 27.93 3.70
CA ILE A 35 4.49 26.88 4.70
C ILE A 35 5.79 26.85 5.51
N GLU A 36 5.67 27.07 6.82
CA GLU A 36 6.80 27.05 7.73
C GLU A 36 7.17 25.61 8.06
N ALA A 37 8.47 25.28 7.94
CA ALA A 37 8.99 23.99 8.32
C ALA A 37 9.02 23.83 9.85
N PRO A 38 8.85 22.61 10.40
CA PRO A 38 8.94 22.35 11.84
C PRO A 38 10.32 22.69 12.40
N GLU A 39 11.35 22.61 11.57
CA GLU A 39 12.73 22.93 11.91
C GLU A 39 13.35 23.86 10.85
N PRO A 40 14.07 24.93 11.22
CA PRO A 40 14.66 25.87 10.26
C PRO A 40 15.60 25.22 9.22
N ALA A 41 16.29 24.14 9.59
CA ALA A 41 17.18 23.40 8.69
C ALA A 41 16.44 22.71 7.54
N LEU A 42 15.13 22.49 7.67
CA LEU A 42 14.28 21.85 6.67
C LEU A 42 13.57 22.84 5.75
N GLN A 43 13.65 24.17 6.00
CA GLN A 43 12.85 25.16 5.27
C GLN A 43 13.02 25.07 3.74
N THR A 44 14.22 24.83 3.26
CA THR A 44 14.48 24.68 1.80
C THR A 44 13.67 23.55 1.16
N PHE A 45 13.41 22.45 1.91
CA PHE A 45 12.59 21.34 1.45
C PHE A 45 11.11 21.72 1.46
N TYR A 46 10.66 22.53 2.41
CA TYR A 46 9.27 23.00 2.51
C TYR A 46 8.92 24.12 1.51
N ASP A 47 9.91 24.83 0.99
CA ASP A 47 9.72 25.89 -0.02
C ASP A 47 9.47 25.33 -1.43
N GLN A 48 9.63 24.02 -1.64
CA GLN A 48 9.40 23.36 -2.92
C GLN A 48 7.93 23.42 -3.34
N ARG A 49 7.70 23.31 -4.64
CA ARG A 49 6.37 23.06 -5.22
C ARG A 49 6.46 21.90 -6.19
N ALA A 50 5.47 21.03 -6.15
CA ALA A 50 5.38 19.92 -7.08
C ALA A 50 5.18 20.44 -8.51
N GLY A 51 6.24 20.33 -9.31
CA GLY A 51 6.28 20.79 -10.71
C GLY A 51 5.63 19.77 -11.63
N TRP A 52 4.29 19.73 -11.67
CA TRP A 52 3.54 18.76 -12.46
C TRP A 52 3.78 18.89 -13.96
N GLN A 53 4.16 17.80 -14.61
CA GLN A 53 4.41 17.70 -16.05
C GLN A 53 3.84 16.41 -16.63
N ASP A 54 3.81 16.31 -17.96
CA ASP A 54 3.42 15.07 -18.63
C ASP A 54 4.43 13.96 -18.31
N CYS A 55 3.93 12.74 -17.96
CA CYS A 55 4.78 11.60 -17.61
C CYS A 55 5.40 10.91 -18.83
N GLY A 56 4.86 11.12 -20.03
CA GLY A 56 5.12 10.31 -21.23
C GLY A 56 6.54 10.29 -21.77
N GLY A 57 7.48 11.02 -21.14
CA GLY A 57 8.91 10.97 -21.45
C GLY A 57 9.73 10.08 -20.53
N ASP A 58 9.17 9.59 -19.42
CA ASP A 58 9.84 8.76 -18.44
C ASP A 58 9.47 7.28 -18.62
N ALA A 59 10.41 6.51 -19.18
CA ALA A 59 10.21 5.08 -19.46
C ALA A 59 9.96 4.26 -18.18
N SER A 60 10.54 4.67 -17.04
CA SER A 60 10.35 3.98 -15.76
C SER A 60 8.91 4.15 -15.26
N VAL A 61 8.39 5.39 -15.27
CA VAL A 61 7.01 5.66 -14.90
C VAL A 61 6.04 4.95 -15.84
N MET A 62 6.33 4.93 -17.15
CA MET A 62 5.51 4.22 -18.14
C MET A 62 5.45 2.72 -17.84
N ASN A 63 6.58 2.10 -17.50
CA ASN A 63 6.62 0.68 -17.14
C ASN A 63 5.82 0.41 -15.84
N PHE A 64 6.01 1.23 -14.81
CA PHE A 64 5.31 1.09 -13.53
C PHE A 64 3.80 1.27 -13.63
N THR A 65 3.32 2.07 -14.56
CA THR A 65 1.89 2.37 -14.76
C THR A 65 1.25 1.60 -15.92
N ASP A 66 1.93 0.57 -16.46
CA ASP A 66 1.48 -0.22 -17.61
C ASP A 66 1.10 0.66 -18.83
N GLY A 67 1.86 1.73 -19.03
CA GLY A 67 1.63 2.72 -20.09
C GLY A 67 0.54 3.75 -19.82
N ARG A 68 -0.24 3.63 -18.74
CA ARG A 68 -1.34 4.53 -18.39
C ARG A 68 -0.89 5.96 -18.15
N ALA A 69 0.37 6.16 -17.73
CA ALA A 69 0.93 7.50 -17.53
C ALA A 69 1.06 8.35 -18.81
N ALA A 70 0.85 7.76 -20.00
CA ALA A 70 0.72 8.53 -21.26
C ALA A 70 -0.63 9.24 -21.40
N GLU A 71 -1.65 8.85 -20.64
CA GLU A 71 -2.97 9.48 -20.66
C GLU A 71 -2.86 10.91 -20.07
N LYS A 72 -3.65 11.85 -20.62
CA LYS A 72 -3.60 13.27 -20.24
C LYS A 72 -3.98 13.55 -18.78
N GLU A 73 -4.74 12.65 -18.17
CA GLU A 73 -5.18 12.67 -16.79
C GLU A 73 -4.04 12.41 -15.80
N PHE A 74 -2.95 11.77 -16.27
CA PHE A 74 -1.78 11.49 -15.45
C PHE A 74 -0.74 12.60 -15.58
N LYS A 75 -0.17 13.02 -14.46
CA LYS A 75 0.94 13.99 -14.38
C LYS A 75 1.97 13.51 -13.39
N CYS A 76 3.23 13.83 -13.67
CA CYS A 76 4.38 13.43 -12.87
C CYS A 76 5.03 14.65 -12.22
N ALA A 77 5.56 14.45 -11.04
CA ALA A 77 6.42 15.40 -10.35
C ALA A 77 7.45 14.67 -9.49
N LYS A 78 8.46 15.38 -9.05
CA LYS A 78 9.42 14.91 -8.05
C LYS A 78 9.50 15.91 -6.92
N VAL A 79 9.75 15.39 -5.71
CA VAL A 79 9.98 16.17 -4.50
C VAL A 79 11.29 15.70 -3.88
N THR A 80 12.17 16.64 -3.56
CA THR A 80 13.43 16.36 -2.90
C THR A 80 13.23 16.36 -1.39
N VAL A 81 13.77 15.36 -0.71
CA VAL A 81 13.73 15.24 0.76
C VAL A 81 15.14 14.96 1.30
N PRO A 82 15.43 15.28 2.57
CA PRO A 82 16.74 14.94 3.13
C PRO A 82 16.93 13.43 3.22
N LEU A 83 18.14 12.95 3.01
CA LEU A 83 18.49 11.56 3.28
C LEU A 83 18.32 11.24 4.77
N GLU A 84 18.84 12.11 5.63
CA GLU A 84 18.79 12.02 7.08
C GLU A 84 18.11 13.25 7.67
N TYR A 85 17.09 13.07 8.50
CA TYR A 85 16.39 14.18 9.16
C TYR A 85 17.20 14.77 10.32
N GLU A 86 18.02 13.98 11.00
CA GLU A 86 18.92 14.43 12.06
C GLU A 86 20.09 15.27 11.53
N ASN A 87 20.44 15.08 10.24
CA ASN A 87 21.46 15.88 9.55
C ASN A 87 21.03 16.17 8.10
N PRO A 88 20.13 17.14 7.86
CA PRO A 88 19.57 17.42 6.53
C PRO A 88 20.59 17.86 5.48
N SER A 89 21.83 18.19 5.89
CA SER A 89 22.93 18.52 4.99
C SER A 89 23.68 17.28 4.45
N ASN A 90 23.42 16.07 4.98
CA ASN A 90 24.11 14.84 4.60
C ASN A 90 23.49 14.14 3.37
N GLY A 91 23.10 14.90 2.37
CA GLY A 91 22.54 14.36 1.13
C GLY A 91 21.03 14.43 1.04
N THR A 92 20.54 14.16 -0.15
CA THR A 92 19.11 14.21 -0.48
C THR A 92 18.71 13.05 -1.36
N ILE A 93 17.43 12.71 -1.36
CA ILE A 93 16.82 11.77 -2.30
C ILE A 93 15.63 12.43 -2.99
N GLU A 94 15.22 11.91 -4.14
CA GLU A 94 14.02 12.34 -4.86
C GLU A 94 12.90 11.32 -4.66
N LEU A 95 11.73 11.81 -4.29
CA LEU A 95 10.48 11.03 -4.28
C LEU A 95 9.76 11.21 -5.60
N GLN A 96 9.30 10.10 -6.19
CA GLN A 96 8.45 10.11 -7.38
C GLN A 96 6.99 10.27 -6.99
N LEU A 97 6.35 11.27 -7.61
CA LEU A 97 4.92 11.50 -7.49
C LEU A 97 4.26 11.29 -8.87
N VAL A 98 3.13 10.61 -8.86
CA VAL A 98 2.23 10.54 -10.02
C VAL A 98 0.83 10.87 -9.56
N LYS A 99 0.13 11.77 -10.25
CA LYS A 99 -1.26 12.04 -9.94
C LYS A 99 -2.18 11.71 -11.11
N TYR A 100 -3.39 11.30 -10.77
CA TYR A 100 -4.52 11.17 -11.68
C TYR A 100 -5.55 12.26 -11.38
N SER A 101 -5.93 13.03 -12.40
CA SER A 101 -6.81 14.19 -12.26
C SER A 101 -7.93 14.17 -13.30
N LYS A 102 -9.18 14.18 -12.84
CA LYS A 102 -10.37 14.32 -13.69
C LYS A 102 -10.87 15.75 -13.81
N SER A 103 -10.61 16.56 -12.78
CA SER A 103 -11.21 17.87 -12.61
C SER A 103 -10.14 18.92 -12.31
N ALA A 104 -10.12 20.01 -13.07
CA ALA A 104 -9.18 21.10 -12.78
C ALA A 104 -9.48 21.73 -11.41
N GLY A 105 -8.43 21.89 -10.58
CA GLY A 105 -8.54 22.52 -9.27
C GLY A 105 -9.08 21.62 -8.16
N ALA A 106 -9.13 20.30 -8.37
CA ALA A 106 -9.43 19.33 -7.31
C ALA A 106 -8.32 19.33 -6.25
N LYS A 107 -8.67 19.02 -5.00
CA LYS A 107 -7.67 18.88 -3.92
C LYS A 107 -6.84 17.63 -4.10
N PRO A 108 -5.55 17.62 -3.73
CA PRO A 108 -4.78 16.39 -3.71
C PRO A 108 -5.21 15.48 -2.56
N LEU A 109 -5.38 14.20 -2.88
CA LEU A 109 -5.54 13.10 -1.94
C LEU A 109 -4.35 12.16 -2.10
N VAL A 110 -3.48 12.12 -1.11
CA VAL A 110 -2.35 11.19 -1.08
C VAL A 110 -2.83 9.82 -0.60
N PHE A 111 -2.35 8.74 -1.22
CA PHE A 111 -2.63 7.41 -0.75
C PHE A 111 -1.37 6.55 -0.62
N ASN A 112 -1.44 5.54 0.24
CA ASN A 112 -0.43 4.50 0.36
C ASN A 112 -1.12 3.12 0.32
N PRO A 113 -0.73 2.21 -0.61
CA PRO A 113 -1.39 0.93 -0.79
C PRO A 113 -1.03 -0.11 0.29
N GLY A 114 -0.01 0.14 1.08
CA GLY A 114 0.47 -0.76 2.11
C GLY A 114 1.75 -1.52 1.76
N GLY A 115 1.86 -2.73 2.26
CA GLY A 115 3.02 -3.59 2.23
C GLY A 115 3.56 -3.82 3.65
N PRO A 116 4.67 -3.17 4.11
CA PRO A 116 5.42 -2.06 3.49
C PRO A 116 6.06 -2.43 2.15
N GLY A 117 6.56 -1.43 1.43
CA GLY A 117 7.27 -1.64 0.15
C GLY A 117 6.37 -1.67 -1.09
N GLY A 118 5.04 -1.59 -0.93
CA GLY A 118 4.12 -1.44 -2.07
C GLY A 118 4.28 -0.09 -2.76
N SER A 119 4.56 -0.10 -4.08
CA SER A 119 4.65 1.14 -4.87
C SER A 119 3.26 1.72 -5.11
N ALA A 120 3.05 2.96 -4.63
CA ALA A 120 1.84 3.72 -4.89
C ALA A 120 1.73 4.08 -6.38
N VAL A 121 2.85 4.40 -7.04
CA VAL A 121 2.91 4.71 -8.48
C VAL A 121 2.48 3.51 -9.31
N SER A 122 3.00 2.31 -9.01
CA SER A 122 2.59 1.08 -9.71
C SER A 122 1.13 0.72 -9.45
N SER A 123 0.63 0.99 -8.26
CA SER A 123 -0.76 0.69 -7.87
C SER A 123 -1.78 1.71 -8.41
N LEU A 124 -1.37 2.93 -8.75
CA LEU A 124 -2.28 4.02 -9.11
C LEU A 124 -3.30 3.65 -10.21
N PRO A 125 -2.93 2.98 -11.33
CA PRO A 125 -3.89 2.60 -12.36
C PRO A 125 -5.01 1.71 -11.82
N SER A 126 -4.66 0.68 -11.06
CA SER A 126 -5.65 -0.24 -10.47
C SER A 126 -6.48 0.43 -9.37
N MET A 127 -5.89 1.30 -8.58
CA MET A 127 -6.62 2.09 -7.57
C MET A 127 -7.67 3.00 -8.21
N VAL A 128 -7.31 3.65 -9.33
CA VAL A 128 -8.23 4.49 -10.12
C VAL A 128 -9.34 3.65 -10.75
N ASP A 129 -9.06 2.44 -11.23
CA ASP A 129 -10.04 1.62 -11.94
C ASP A 129 -10.98 0.85 -10.99
N TYR A 130 -10.48 0.42 -9.82
CA TYR A 130 -11.22 -0.54 -8.98
C TYR A 130 -11.47 -0.08 -7.54
N THR A 131 -10.69 0.86 -7.01
CA THR A 131 -10.79 1.26 -5.61
C THR A 131 -11.49 2.61 -5.45
N PHE A 132 -10.94 3.69 -5.98
CA PHE A 132 -11.53 5.01 -5.80
C PHE A 132 -12.82 5.18 -6.60
N THR A 133 -13.89 5.63 -5.95
CA THR A 133 -15.18 5.87 -6.60
C THR A 133 -15.11 7.06 -7.56
N GLU A 134 -16.00 7.08 -8.54
CA GLU A 134 -16.16 8.22 -9.44
C GLU A 134 -16.50 9.52 -8.67
N LYS A 135 -17.28 9.38 -7.57
CA LYS A 135 -17.67 10.49 -6.69
C LYS A 135 -16.45 11.09 -5.99
N LEU A 136 -15.58 10.26 -5.44
CA LEU A 136 -14.34 10.71 -4.79
C LEU A 136 -13.41 11.40 -5.78
N MET A 137 -13.17 10.77 -6.95
CA MET A 137 -12.29 11.31 -8.01
C MET A 137 -12.85 12.56 -8.70
N ALA A 138 -14.13 12.89 -8.54
CA ALA A 138 -14.67 14.17 -8.99
C ALA A 138 -14.27 15.34 -8.07
N GLY A 139 -13.94 15.07 -6.81
CA GLY A 139 -13.53 16.06 -5.81
C GLY A 139 -12.04 16.09 -5.50
N TYR A 140 -11.31 15.02 -5.86
CA TYR A 140 -9.90 14.86 -5.55
C TYR A 140 -9.04 14.49 -6.77
N ASP A 141 -7.86 15.10 -6.84
CA ASP A 141 -6.73 14.55 -7.59
C ASP A 141 -6.11 13.41 -6.77
N ILE A 142 -6.06 12.21 -7.30
CA ILE A 142 -5.46 11.06 -6.61
C ILE A 142 -3.94 11.13 -6.79
N VAL A 143 -3.20 11.23 -5.71
CA VAL A 143 -1.73 11.40 -5.72
C VAL A 143 -1.07 10.16 -5.14
N ALA A 144 -0.34 9.45 -6.00
CA ALA A 144 0.55 8.37 -5.64
C ALA A 144 1.93 8.95 -5.30
N VAL A 145 2.48 8.55 -4.16
CA VAL A 145 3.84 8.89 -3.75
C VAL A 145 4.52 7.59 -3.38
N ASP A 146 5.55 7.19 -4.13
CA ASP A 146 6.39 6.08 -3.67
C ASP A 146 7.19 6.57 -2.45
N PRO A 147 7.12 5.87 -1.30
CA PRO A 147 7.95 6.21 -0.16
C PRO A 147 9.44 6.04 -0.46
N ARG A 148 10.32 6.64 0.33
CA ARG A 148 11.76 6.40 0.26
C ARG A 148 12.09 4.91 0.26
N GLY A 149 13.01 4.48 -0.56
CA GLY A 149 13.39 3.08 -0.70
C GLY A 149 12.45 2.23 -1.54
N VAL A 150 11.31 2.77 -1.98
CA VAL A 150 10.24 2.03 -2.68
C VAL A 150 10.10 2.50 -4.13
N GLY A 151 9.87 1.57 -5.03
CA GLY A 151 9.44 1.83 -6.40
C GLY A 151 10.40 2.73 -7.17
N LEU A 152 9.98 3.96 -7.46
CA LEU A 152 10.76 4.96 -8.18
C LEU A 152 11.39 6.04 -7.27
N SER A 153 11.27 5.90 -5.95
CA SER A 153 11.79 6.83 -4.95
C SER A 153 13.04 6.28 -4.28
N ALA A 154 14.19 6.36 -4.97
CA ALA A 154 15.49 5.83 -4.52
C ALA A 154 15.37 4.38 -4.04
N PRO A 155 14.96 3.42 -4.91
CA PRO A 155 14.62 2.07 -4.50
C PRO A 155 15.79 1.34 -3.84
N VAL A 156 15.54 0.71 -2.68
CA VAL A 156 16.49 -0.23 -2.09
C VAL A 156 16.58 -1.49 -2.96
N ARG A 157 17.77 -2.04 -3.11
CA ARG A 157 18.07 -3.27 -3.85
C ARG A 157 18.95 -4.16 -2.99
N CYS A 158 18.53 -5.42 -2.84
CA CYS A 158 19.25 -6.43 -2.05
C CYS A 158 19.70 -7.59 -2.93
N LEU A 159 18.79 -8.13 -3.73
CA LEU A 159 19.00 -9.32 -4.55
C LEU A 159 18.89 -9.01 -6.05
N THR A 160 19.47 -9.84 -6.90
CA THR A 160 19.16 -9.91 -8.34
C THR A 160 17.83 -10.64 -8.52
N ALA A 161 17.29 -10.63 -9.73
CA ALA A 161 16.05 -11.35 -10.03
C ALA A 161 16.20 -12.86 -9.82
N GLU A 162 17.34 -13.44 -10.22
CA GLU A 162 17.66 -14.86 -10.01
C GLU A 162 17.79 -15.18 -8.52
N GLU A 163 18.54 -14.36 -7.77
CA GLU A 163 18.67 -14.53 -6.31
C GLU A 163 17.32 -14.41 -5.59
N THR A 164 16.42 -13.55 -6.09
CA THR A 164 15.05 -13.42 -5.56
C THR A 164 14.20 -14.66 -5.88
N ASP A 165 14.31 -15.22 -7.10
CA ASP A 165 13.65 -16.47 -7.47
C ASP A 165 14.10 -17.64 -6.58
N GLU A 166 15.41 -17.77 -6.33
CA GLU A 166 15.98 -18.78 -5.44
C GLU A 166 15.47 -18.60 -4.01
N PHE A 167 15.58 -17.39 -3.46
CA PHE A 167 15.12 -17.08 -2.11
C PHE A 167 13.63 -17.40 -1.89
N ARG A 168 12.80 -17.07 -2.86
CA ARG A 168 11.34 -17.33 -2.78
C ARG A 168 10.98 -18.81 -2.91
N ALA A 169 11.82 -19.59 -3.58
CA ALA A 169 11.60 -21.02 -3.77
C ALA A 169 12.08 -21.87 -2.57
N GLU A 170 12.95 -21.32 -1.72
CA GLU A 170 13.47 -21.99 -0.53
C GLU A 170 12.43 -21.99 0.61
N ASP A 171 12.38 -23.11 1.34
CA ASP A 171 11.57 -23.19 2.55
C ASP A 171 12.17 -22.29 3.65
N ALA A 172 11.30 -21.73 4.49
CA ALA A 172 11.72 -20.88 5.60
C ALA A 172 12.71 -21.65 6.52
N PRO A 173 13.75 -20.98 7.06
CA PRO A 173 14.66 -21.56 8.04
C PRO A 173 13.88 -22.09 9.25
N ALA A 174 14.31 -23.21 9.80
CA ALA A 174 13.58 -23.91 10.86
C ALA A 174 13.96 -23.49 12.27
N THR A 175 15.15 -22.89 12.46
CA THR A 175 15.67 -22.52 13.78
C THR A 175 15.92 -21.00 13.88
N VAL A 176 15.85 -20.48 15.10
CA VAL A 176 16.14 -19.08 15.40
C VAL A 176 17.51 -18.65 14.85
N GLU A 177 18.54 -19.50 15.02
CA GLU A 177 19.89 -19.20 14.55
C GLU A 177 19.99 -19.14 13.01
N GLU A 178 19.31 -20.06 12.32
CA GLU A 178 19.24 -20.04 10.86
C GLU A 178 18.52 -18.78 10.34
N ILE A 179 17.46 -18.35 11.03
CA ILE A 179 16.73 -17.10 10.69
C ILE A 179 17.65 -15.89 10.89
N ARG A 180 18.35 -15.79 12.02
CA ARG A 180 19.33 -14.71 12.28
C ARG A 180 20.40 -14.65 11.20
N GLU A 181 20.96 -15.81 10.81
CA GLU A 181 22.01 -15.90 9.80
C GLU A 181 21.48 -15.55 8.39
N ALA A 182 20.29 -16.02 8.01
CA ALA A 182 19.64 -15.67 6.74
C ALA A 182 19.38 -14.15 6.66
N SER A 183 18.84 -13.57 7.73
CA SER A 183 18.60 -12.13 7.83
C SER A 183 19.89 -11.31 7.74
N ARG A 184 20.95 -11.75 8.43
CA ARG A 184 22.26 -11.10 8.37
C ARG A 184 22.82 -11.08 6.95
N LYS A 185 22.79 -12.20 6.23
CA LYS A 185 23.26 -12.30 4.84
C LYS A 185 22.46 -11.41 3.90
N LEU A 186 21.13 -11.41 4.04
CA LEU A 186 20.26 -10.57 3.21
C LEU A 186 20.52 -9.08 3.50
N GLY A 187 20.67 -8.70 4.77
CA GLY A 187 20.97 -7.33 5.14
C GLY A 187 22.36 -6.86 4.66
N GLU A 188 23.36 -7.74 4.68
CA GLU A 188 24.68 -7.45 4.10
C GLU A 188 24.60 -7.22 2.59
N ALA A 189 23.81 -8.03 1.85
CA ALA A 189 23.58 -7.83 0.44
C ALA A 189 22.86 -6.50 0.14
N CYS A 190 21.88 -6.10 0.99
CA CYS A 190 21.23 -4.79 0.90
C CYS A 190 22.23 -3.64 1.10
N LEU A 191 23.11 -3.75 2.11
CA LEU A 191 24.13 -2.75 2.41
C LEU A 191 25.19 -2.64 1.31
N GLU A 192 25.53 -3.75 0.63
CA GLU A 192 26.46 -3.74 -0.51
C GLU A 192 25.87 -3.01 -1.71
N LYS A 193 24.59 -3.30 -2.06
CA LYS A 193 23.95 -2.77 -3.27
C LYS A 193 23.31 -1.41 -3.08
N SER A 194 22.82 -1.09 -1.88
CA SER A 194 22.05 0.13 -1.56
C SER A 194 22.38 0.64 -0.15
N PRO A 195 23.64 1.01 0.15
CA PRO A 195 24.10 1.30 1.51
C PRO A 195 23.27 2.38 2.23
N GLU A 196 22.91 3.46 1.51
CA GLU A 196 22.16 4.56 2.11
C GLU A 196 20.70 4.14 2.38
N MET A 197 20.02 3.57 1.36
CA MET A 197 18.61 3.21 1.52
C MET A 197 18.39 2.04 2.47
N ALA A 198 19.34 1.10 2.58
CA ALA A 198 19.30 0.04 3.59
C ALA A 198 19.37 0.56 5.05
N ARG A 199 19.76 1.82 5.25
CA ARG A 199 19.87 2.47 6.57
C ARG A 199 18.78 3.51 6.85
N HIS A 200 18.16 4.06 5.79
CA HIS A 200 17.31 5.25 5.87
C HIS A 200 15.91 5.07 5.28
N SER A 201 15.47 3.82 5.04
CA SER A 201 14.12 3.53 4.53
C SER A 201 13.11 3.20 5.65
N ASP A 202 13.30 3.73 6.85
CA ASP A 202 12.40 3.54 7.97
C ASP A 202 11.10 4.35 7.84
N SER A 203 10.06 3.91 8.55
CA SER A 203 8.72 4.54 8.51
C SER A 203 8.69 5.94 9.12
N GLU A 204 9.52 6.25 10.10
CA GLU A 204 9.57 7.59 10.68
C GLU A 204 10.08 8.61 9.68
N SER A 205 11.15 8.27 8.94
CA SER A 205 11.66 9.09 7.85
C SER A 205 10.63 9.21 6.71
N ALA A 206 9.98 8.11 6.32
CA ALA A 206 8.93 8.12 5.30
C ALA A 206 7.72 8.99 5.69
N MET A 207 7.32 8.97 6.95
CA MET A 207 6.26 9.82 7.49
C MET A 207 6.63 11.30 7.44
N ARG A 208 7.87 11.66 7.78
CA ARG A 208 8.36 13.05 7.65
C ARG A 208 8.43 13.50 6.20
N ASP A 209 8.78 12.61 5.27
CA ASP A 209 8.70 12.87 3.83
C ASP A 209 7.27 13.26 3.39
N MET A 210 6.24 12.61 3.96
CA MET A 210 4.85 12.93 3.64
C MET A 210 4.50 14.38 4.00
N ASP A 211 5.09 14.94 5.06
CA ASP A 211 4.84 16.34 5.43
C ASP A 211 5.53 17.33 4.46
N ILE A 212 6.73 17.00 3.99
CA ILE A 212 7.38 17.77 2.90
C ILE A 212 6.55 17.68 1.61
N VAL A 213 6.01 16.49 1.29
CA VAL A 213 5.11 16.32 0.13
C VAL A 213 3.84 17.15 0.31
N ARG A 214 3.21 17.17 1.49
CA ARG A 214 2.07 18.05 1.80
C ARG A 214 2.40 19.51 1.47
N ALA A 215 3.55 19.99 1.93
CA ALA A 215 4.00 21.35 1.67
C ALA A 215 4.24 21.60 0.16
N ALA A 216 4.89 20.66 -0.53
CA ALA A 216 5.14 20.72 -1.97
C ALA A 216 3.84 20.72 -2.80
N LEU A 217 2.78 20.05 -2.30
CA LEU A 217 1.43 20.11 -2.87
C LEU A 217 0.67 21.40 -2.54
N GLY A 218 1.28 22.31 -1.75
CA GLY A 218 0.67 23.58 -1.35
C GLY A 218 -0.49 23.44 -0.35
N GLN A 219 -0.51 22.35 0.43
CA GLN A 219 -1.59 22.06 1.36
C GLN A 219 -1.23 22.46 2.80
N GLU A 220 -2.14 23.15 3.50
CA GLU A 220 -2.01 23.40 4.95
C GLU A 220 -2.21 22.10 5.73
N LYS A 221 -3.16 21.27 5.30
CA LYS A 221 -3.47 19.95 5.87
C LYS A 221 -3.39 18.89 4.78
N LEU A 222 -2.88 17.71 5.14
CA LEU A 222 -2.83 16.55 4.28
C LEU A 222 -4.18 15.82 4.29
N ASP A 223 -4.74 15.54 3.11
CA ASP A 223 -5.82 14.55 2.97
C ASP A 223 -5.19 13.22 2.54
N TYR A 224 -5.52 12.12 3.24
CA TYR A 224 -4.79 10.86 3.13
C TYR A 224 -5.69 9.63 3.22
N MET A 225 -5.40 8.61 2.41
CA MET A 225 -5.95 7.27 2.52
C MET A 225 -4.83 6.23 2.64
N GLY A 226 -4.72 5.61 3.80
CA GLY A 226 -3.80 4.50 4.04
C GLY A 226 -4.52 3.17 4.03
N PHE A 227 -3.94 2.19 3.31
CA PHE A 227 -4.42 0.83 3.28
C PHE A 227 -3.37 -0.07 3.95
N SER A 228 -3.80 -1.00 4.84
CA SER A 228 -2.87 -1.94 5.46
C SER A 228 -1.71 -1.23 6.19
N TYR A 229 -0.45 -1.53 5.88
CA TYR A 229 0.71 -0.79 6.40
C TYR A 229 0.59 0.74 6.21
N GLY A 230 -0.08 1.21 5.15
CA GLY A 230 -0.33 2.64 4.96
C GLY A 230 -1.12 3.28 6.11
N THR A 231 -1.87 2.49 6.87
CA THR A 231 -2.56 2.95 8.09
C THR A 231 -1.58 3.26 9.22
N PHE A 232 -0.50 2.49 9.33
CA PHE A 232 0.58 2.76 10.26
C PHE A 232 1.30 4.07 9.93
N LEU A 233 1.67 4.30 8.66
CA LEU A 233 2.23 5.59 8.24
C LEU A 233 1.31 6.76 8.54
N GLY A 234 0.00 6.62 8.24
CA GLY A 234 -1.00 7.63 8.55
C GLY A 234 -1.16 7.90 10.05
N ALA A 235 -1.10 6.86 10.87
CA ALA A 235 -1.17 6.97 12.33
C ALA A 235 0.06 7.67 12.91
N LEU A 236 1.28 7.31 12.47
CA LEU A 236 2.52 8.00 12.84
C LEU A 236 2.50 9.48 12.43
N TYR A 237 2.03 9.76 11.19
CA TYR A 237 1.90 11.12 10.70
C TYR A 237 0.95 11.94 11.58
N ALA A 238 -0.21 11.39 11.89
CA ALA A 238 -1.21 12.06 12.71
C ALA A 238 -0.71 12.36 14.13
N ASP A 239 0.09 11.46 14.71
CA ASP A 239 0.69 11.63 16.02
C ASP A 239 1.80 12.69 16.02
N THR A 240 2.61 12.75 14.95
CA THR A 240 3.74 13.68 14.83
C THR A 240 3.31 15.06 14.36
N PHE A 241 2.35 15.13 13.44
CA PHE A 241 1.86 16.37 12.82
C PHE A 241 0.34 16.57 12.98
N PRO A 242 -0.21 16.55 14.21
CA PRO A 242 -1.66 16.54 14.43
C PRO A 242 -2.38 17.75 13.82
N GLN A 243 -1.72 18.91 13.75
CA GLN A 243 -2.32 20.13 13.17
C GLN A 243 -2.36 20.11 11.63
N GLN A 244 -1.56 19.26 11.00
CA GLN A 244 -1.50 19.06 9.55
C GLN A 244 -2.42 17.93 9.05
N VAL A 245 -3.12 17.25 9.95
CA VAL A 245 -4.12 16.23 9.59
C VAL A 245 -5.35 16.89 8.97
N GLY A 246 -5.71 16.47 7.77
CA GLY A 246 -6.95 16.81 7.08
C GLY A 246 -7.99 15.69 7.19
N ARG A 247 -8.43 15.15 6.04
CA ARG A 247 -9.31 13.99 5.98
C ARG A 247 -8.47 12.72 5.91
N PHE A 248 -8.42 11.95 7.00
CA PHE A 248 -7.67 10.70 7.06
C PHE A 248 -8.61 9.50 7.12
N VAL A 249 -8.39 8.54 6.19
CA VAL A 249 -9.04 7.23 6.19
C VAL A 249 -7.95 6.16 6.32
N LEU A 250 -8.09 5.29 7.31
CA LEU A 250 -7.15 4.22 7.63
C LEU A 250 -7.88 2.88 7.51
N ASP A 251 -7.76 2.22 6.34
CA ASP A 251 -8.52 1.01 5.99
C ASP A 251 -7.65 -0.26 6.09
N GLY A 252 -8.14 -1.27 6.81
CA GLY A 252 -7.34 -2.43 7.19
C GLY A 252 -6.26 -2.02 8.21
N ALA A 253 -6.71 -1.46 9.33
CA ALA A 253 -5.86 -0.75 10.26
C ALA A 253 -4.89 -1.67 11.02
N LEU A 254 -3.60 -1.29 11.01
CA LEU A 254 -2.55 -1.90 11.81
C LEU A 254 -2.49 -1.21 13.19
N ASP A 255 -2.35 -1.99 14.24
CA ASP A 255 -2.03 -1.45 15.58
C ASP A 255 -0.56 -1.01 15.61
N PRO A 256 -0.25 0.29 15.80
CA PRO A 256 1.12 0.78 15.77
C PRO A 256 1.94 0.44 17.02
N SER A 257 1.32 -0.09 18.07
CA SER A 257 1.98 -0.30 19.38
C SER A 257 2.48 -1.73 19.59
N ILE A 258 2.10 -2.69 18.73
CA ILE A 258 2.40 -4.11 18.95
C ILE A 258 3.75 -4.53 18.36
N PRO A 259 4.49 -5.45 19.01
CA PRO A 259 5.76 -5.98 18.50
C PRO A 259 5.56 -6.88 17.28
N VAL A 260 6.64 -7.13 16.53
CA VAL A 260 6.58 -7.90 15.27
C VAL A 260 6.04 -9.32 15.46
N ASP A 261 6.36 -9.99 16.57
CA ASP A 261 5.86 -11.35 16.84
C ASP A 261 4.36 -11.38 17.16
N GLU A 262 3.80 -10.30 17.74
CA GLU A 262 2.36 -10.16 17.93
C GLU A 262 1.65 -9.84 16.60
N VAL A 263 2.28 -9.06 15.72
CA VAL A 263 1.80 -8.89 14.34
C VAL A 263 1.75 -10.23 13.64
N ALA A 264 2.82 -11.02 13.72
CA ALA A 264 2.90 -12.35 13.13
C ALA A 264 1.84 -13.32 13.69
N GLU A 265 1.58 -13.30 15.01
CA GLU A 265 0.51 -14.09 15.64
C GLU A 265 -0.87 -13.70 15.11
N GLY A 266 -1.16 -12.41 15.04
CA GLY A 266 -2.42 -11.91 14.52
C GLY A 266 -2.65 -12.31 13.06
N GLN A 267 -1.63 -12.18 12.21
CA GLN A 267 -1.67 -12.57 10.81
C GLN A 267 -1.80 -14.09 10.63
N ALA A 268 -1.00 -14.89 11.34
CA ALA A 268 -1.11 -16.34 11.30
C ALA A 268 -2.53 -16.81 11.63
N SER A 269 -3.13 -16.27 12.70
CA SER A 269 -4.50 -16.59 13.09
C SER A 269 -5.54 -16.09 12.08
N GLY A 270 -5.33 -14.91 11.52
CA GLY A 270 -6.20 -14.35 10.49
C GLY A 270 -6.24 -15.21 9.23
N PHE A 271 -5.08 -15.58 8.69
CA PHE A 271 -4.97 -16.46 7.52
C PHE A 271 -5.50 -17.85 7.79
N GLU A 272 -5.20 -18.45 8.95
CA GLU A 272 -5.72 -19.76 9.35
C GLU A 272 -7.26 -19.78 9.42
N ASN A 273 -7.88 -18.69 9.86
CA ASN A 273 -9.33 -18.53 9.88
C ASN A 273 -9.93 -18.44 8.48
N ILE A 274 -9.35 -17.60 7.60
CA ILE A 274 -9.81 -17.49 6.21
C ILE A 274 -9.65 -18.82 5.47
N LEU A 275 -8.53 -19.51 5.68
CA LEU A 275 -8.30 -20.84 5.13
C LEU A 275 -9.42 -21.83 5.51
N ALA A 276 -9.89 -21.79 6.76
CA ALA A 276 -11.01 -22.62 7.20
C ALA A 276 -12.30 -22.33 6.42
N PHE A 277 -12.64 -21.06 6.22
CA PHE A 277 -13.79 -20.67 5.39
C PHE A 277 -13.63 -21.09 3.94
N TRP A 278 -12.44 -20.91 3.37
CA TRP A 278 -12.12 -21.28 2.00
C TRP A 278 -12.23 -22.78 1.73
N LEU A 279 -11.69 -23.62 2.64
CA LEU A 279 -11.79 -25.08 2.58
C LEU A 279 -13.25 -25.56 2.66
N ASP A 280 -14.01 -25.03 3.62
CA ASP A 280 -15.42 -25.38 3.79
C ASP A 280 -16.26 -25.01 2.55
N ALA A 281 -16.06 -23.81 2.02
CA ALA A 281 -16.75 -23.35 0.82
C ALA A 281 -16.37 -24.16 -0.42
N GLY A 282 -15.07 -24.44 -0.63
CA GLY A 282 -14.58 -25.24 -1.75
C GLY A 282 -15.06 -26.69 -1.71
N SER A 283 -15.10 -27.28 -0.52
CA SER A 283 -15.62 -28.65 -0.31
C SER A 283 -17.12 -28.73 -0.60
N LYS A 284 -17.92 -27.76 -0.09
CA LYS A 284 -19.38 -27.71 -0.35
C LYS A 284 -19.70 -27.53 -1.83
N LYS A 285 -18.88 -26.77 -2.56
CA LYS A 285 -19.01 -26.56 -4.02
C LYS A 285 -18.40 -27.73 -4.84
N GLY A 286 -17.70 -28.68 -4.20
CA GLY A 286 -16.99 -29.77 -4.89
C GLY A 286 -15.81 -29.30 -5.75
N GLN A 287 -15.20 -28.16 -5.42
CA GLN A 287 -14.13 -27.50 -6.19
C GLN A 287 -12.71 -27.94 -5.76
N ILE A 288 -12.58 -28.59 -4.60
CA ILE A 288 -11.29 -29.05 -4.07
C ILE A 288 -11.28 -30.57 -3.90
N PRO A 289 -10.11 -31.23 -4.05
CA PRO A 289 -9.98 -32.69 -3.91
C PRO A 289 -9.98 -33.17 -2.44
N LEU A 290 -9.91 -32.23 -1.48
CA LEU A 290 -9.88 -32.52 -0.04
C LEU A 290 -11.26 -32.94 0.48
N LYS A 291 -11.30 -33.82 1.47
CA LYS A 291 -12.54 -34.44 1.98
C LYS A 291 -12.56 -34.50 3.50
N GLY A 292 -13.76 -34.47 4.06
CA GLY A 292 -14.00 -34.61 5.50
C GLY A 292 -14.37 -33.30 6.19
N THR A 293 -14.05 -33.19 7.47
CA THR A 293 -14.21 -31.94 8.24
C THR A 293 -13.15 -30.94 7.85
N THR A 294 -13.34 -29.66 8.23
CA THR A 294 -12.35 -28.63 7.97
C THR A 294 -10.97 -28.99 8.53
N ASP A 295 -10.90 -29.54 9.73
CA ASP A 295 -9.62 -29.95 10.34
C ASP A 295 -8.97 -31.12 9.56
N GLN A 296 -9.76 -32.11 9.11
CA GLN A 296 -9.24 -33.18 8.25
C GLN A 296 -8.75 -32.63 6.89
N MET A 297 -9.42 -31.62 6.33
CA MET A 297 -8.96 -30.99 5.08
C MET A 297 -7.69 -30.18 5.30
N LYS A 298 -7.54 -29.50 6.43
CA LYS A 298 -6.29 -28.81 6.80
C LYS A 298 -5.14 -29.81 6.94
N GLU A 299 -5.36 -30.93 7.61
CA GLU A 299 -4.36 -31.99 7.75
C GLU A 299 -3.95 -32.56 6.38
N GLN A 300 -4.90 -32.85 5.49
CA GLN A 300 -4.61 -33.33 4.13
C GLN A 300 -3.83 -32.28 3.31
N LEU A 301 -4.18 -31.00 3.44
CA LEU A 301 -3.46 -29.91 2.78
C LEU A 301 -2.04 -29.79 3.30
N GLY A 302 -1.83 -29.86 4.62
CA GLY A 302 -0.51 -29.83 5.25
C GLY A 302 0.35 -31.00 4.80
N GLN A 303 -0.19 -32.23 4.84
CA GLN A 303 0.51 -33.42 4.36
C GLN A 303 0.90 -33.28 2.87
N TRP A 304 0.03 -32.73 2.04
CA TRP A 304 0.35 -32.47 0.62
C TRP A 304 1.44 -31.42 0.48
N LEU A 305 1.39 -30.29 1.21
CA LEU A 305 2.43 -29.27 1.18
C LEU A 305 3.80 -29.84 1.58
N GLU A 306 3.85 -30.70 2.60
CA GLU A 306 5.09 -31.37 3.00
C GLU A 306 5.70 -32.23 1.89
N THR A 307 4.87 -32.89 1.06
CA THR A 307 5.41 -33.68 -0.07
C THR A 307 6.19 -32.83 -1.09
N LEU A 308 5.88 -31.53 -1.17
CA LEU A 308 6.55 -30.61 -2.10
C LEU A 308 7.99 -30.26 -1.72
N LYS A 309 8.41 -30.54 -0.47
CA LYS A 309 9.82 -30.40 -0.05
C LYS A 309 10.73 -31.36 -0.80
N ASP A 310 10.30 -32.62 -0.92
CA ASP A 310 11.09 -33.67 -1.53
C ASP A 310 10.78 -33.83 -3.04
N GLU A 311 9.53 -33.56 -3.44
CA GLU A 311 9.01 -33.74 -4.80
C GLU A 311 8.26 -32.47 -5.26
N PRO A 312 8.96 -31.36 -5.60
CA PRO A 312 8.32 -30.18 -6.17
C PRO A 312 7.55 -30.52 -7.45
N LEU A 313 6.39 -29.91 -7.68
CA LEU A 313 5.57 -30.22 -8.85
C LEU A 313 6.09 -29.55 -10.12
N PRO A 314 6.05 -30.24 -11.28
CA PRO A 314 6.31 -29.61 -12.54
C PRO A 314 5.32 -28.47 -12.82
N THR A 315 5.76 -27.50 -13.59
CA THR A 315 4.96 -26.33 -14.04
C THR A 315 5.14 -26.12 -15.53
N ALA A 316 4.45 -25.12 -16.08
CA ALA A 316 4.64 -24.68 -17.46
C ALA A 316 6.09 -24.19 -17.74
N ASP A 317 6.79 -23.69 -16.71
CA ASP A 317 8.22 -23.39 -16.77
C ASP A 317 9.03 -24.58 -16.23
N PRO A 318 9.75 -25.33 -17.09
CA PRO A 318 10.50 -26.51 -16.68
C PRO A 318 11.65 -26.22 -15.71
N ASN A 319 12.10 -24.97 -15.61
CA ASN A 319 13.17 -24.54 -14.71
C ASN A 319 12.66 -24.07 -13.35
N ARG A 320 11.35 -23.92 -13.18
CA ARG A 320 10.72 -23.37 -11.97
C ARG A 320 9.60 -24.28 -11.48
N PRO A 321 9.93 -25.38 -10.78
CA PRO A 321 8.93 -26.24 -10.18
C PRO A 321 8.21 -25.52 -9.03
N LEU A 322 6.98 -25.94 -8.74
CA LEU A 322 6.23 -25.44 -7.59
C LEU A 322 6.76 -26.10 -6.31
N THR A 323 7.51 -25.35 -5.51
CA THR A 323 8.01 -25.77 -4.19
C THR A 323 6.95 -25.57 -3.09
N LYS A 324 7.19 -26.09 -1.87
CA LYS A 324 6.32 -25.83 -0.70
C LYS A 324 6.20 -24.32 -0.45
N ALA A 325 7.30 -23.60 -0.46
CA ALA A 325 7.33 -22.15 -0.22
C ALA A 325 6.46 -21.39 -1.22
N LEU A 326 6.60 -21.67 -2.52
CA LEU A 326 5.82 -21.01 -3.59
C LEU A 326 4.33 -21.40 -3.51
N ALA A 327 4.01 -22.66 -3.20
CA ALA A 327 2.63 -23.10 -3.02
C ALA A 327 1.96 -22.41 -1.82
N THR A 328 2.67 -22.30 -0.70
CA THR A 328 2.19 -21.60 0.51
C THR A 328 1.98 -20.12 0.23
N SER A 329 2.93 -19.45 -0.44
CA SER A 329 2.81 -18.04 -0.84
C SER A 329 1.60 -17.80 -1.75
N ALA A 330 1.35 -18.70 -2.72
CA ALA A 330 0.16 -18.61 -3.58
C ALA A 330 -1.15 -18.76 -2.78
N ILE A 331 -1.20 -19.71 -1.85
CA ILE A 331 -2.38 -19.90 -0.98
C ILE A 331 -2.62 -18.65 -0.13
N LEU A 332 -1.59 -18.09 0.52
CA LEU A 332 -1.71 -16.88 1.31
C LEU A 332 -2.18 -15.69 0.47
N ALA A 333 -1.60 -15.49 -0.72
CA ALA A 333 -2.00 -14.42 -1.63
C ALA A 333 -3.50 -14.48 -2.00
N LEU A 334 -4.03 -15.68 -2.20
CA LEU A 334 -5.44 -15.88 -2.55
C LEU A 334 -6.39 -15.78 -1.34
N MET A 335 -5.87 -15.72 -0.10
CA MET A 335 -6.69 -15.55 1.10
C MET A 335 -6.99 -14.06 1.41
N TYR A 336 -6.35 -13.12 0.73
CA TYR A 336 -6.59 -11.68 0.93
C TYR A 336 -8.00 -11.23 0.51
N ASP A 337 -8.63 -11.91 -0.45
CA ASP A 337 -9.94 -11.51 -1.01
C ASP A 337 -10.74 -12.76 -1.43
N ASP A 338 -11.96 -12.92 -0.94
CA ASP A 338 -12.82 -14.07 -1.27
C ASP A 338 -13.23 -14.13 -2.75
N SER A 339 -13.10 -13.04 -3.50
CA SER A 339 -13.31 -13.02 -4.96
C SER A 339 -12.28 -13.86 -5.74
N THR A 340 -11.11 -14.11 -5.15
CA THR A 340 -10.03 -14.90 -5.77
C THR A 340 -10.15 -16.40 -5.51
N TRP A 341 -11.05 -16.83 -4.65
CA TRP A 341 -11.16 -18.22 -4.19
C TRP A 341 -11.39 -19.24 -5.31
N ASN A 342 -12.09 -18.87 -6.39
CA ASN A 342 -12.27 -19.76 -7.54
C ASN A 342 -10.92 -20.10 -8.21
N VAL A 343 -9.99 -19.17 -8.29
CA VAL A 343 -8.63 -19.38 -8.82
C VAL A 343 -7.85 -20.29 -7.86
N ALA A 344 -7.97 -20.05 -6.55
CA ALA A 344 -7.34 -20.87 -5.53
C ALA A 344 -7.80 -22.34 -5.58
N TRP A 345 -9.12 -22.58 -5.72
CA TRP A 345 -9.65 -23.96 -5.85
C TRP A 345 -9.19 -24.64 -7.14
N ALA A 346 -9.17 -23.90 -8.27
CA ALA A 346 -8.68 -24.44 -9.54
C ALA A 346 -7.19 -24.80 -9.44
N GLY A 347 -6.36 -23.91 -8.87
CA GLY A 347 -4.93 -24.14 -8.68
C GLY A 347 -4.63 -25.34 -7.79
N LEU A 348 -5.31 -25.44 -6.64
CA LEU A 348 -5.15 -26.56 -5.73
C LEU A 348 -5.60 -27.88 -6.38
N SER A 349 -6.73 -27.86 -7.10
CA SER A 349 -7.25 -29.06 -7.79
C SER A 349 -6.30 -29.51 -8.91
N GLN A 350 -5.73 -28.59 -9.68
CA GLN A 350 -4.72 -28.89 -10.69
C GLN A 350 -3.46 -29.49 -10.04
N ALA A 351 -2.92 -28.84 -9.02
CA ALA A 351 -1.70 -29.29 -8.36
C ALA A 351 -1.85 -30.68 -7.72
N MET A 352 -2.93 -30.93 -6.97
CA MET A 352 -3.10 -32.19 -6.27
C MET A 352 -3.55 -33.34 -7.19
N SER A 353 -4.47 -33.08 -8.16
CA SER A 353 -5.10 -34.14 -8.95
C SER A 353 -4.39 -34.40 -10.28
N GLN A 354 -3.77 -33.37 -10.90
CA GLN A 354 -3.09 -33.47 -12.19
C GLN A 354 -1.58 -33.46 -12.06
N LYS A 355 -1.04 -33.19 -10.85
CA LYS A 355 0.39 -33.04 -10.59
C LYS A 355 1.04 -31.93 -11.41
N ASP A 356 0.31 -30.83 -11.60
CA ASP A 356 0.74 -29.65 -12.33
C ASP A 356 0.58 -28.41 -11.43
N GLY A 357 1.70 -27.75 -11.10
CA GLY A 357 1.77 -26.58 -10.21
C GLY A 357 1.59 -25.23 -10.90
N SER A 358 1.31 -25.21 -12.20
CA SER A 358 1.38 -23.99 -13.03
C SER A 358 0.50 -22.84 -12.55
N ILE A 359 -0.77 -23.10 -12.17
CA ILE A 359 -1.67 -22.04 -11.70
C ILE A 359 -1.16 -21.45 -10.37
N LEU A 360 -0.73 -22.27 -9.42
CA LEU A 360 -0.23 -21.77 -8.13
C LEU A 360 1.09 -21.01 -8.31
N LEU A 361 2.01 -21.48 -9.17
CA LEU A 361 3.23 -20.73 -9.49
C LEU A 361 2.90 -19.36 -10.09
N GLN A 362 1.99 -19.30 -11.06
CA GLN A 362 1.57 -18.03 -11.66
C GLN A 362 0.99 -17.06 -10.62
N VAL A 363 0.22 -17.55 -9.66
CA VAL A 363 -0.31 -16.73 -8.56
C VAL A 363 0.81 -16.22 -7.65
N ALA A 364 1.77 -17.10 -7.27
CA ALA A 364 2.93 -16.70 -6.47
C ALA A 364 3.78 -15.63 -7.18
N ASP A 365 3.92 -15.73 -8.49
CA ASP A 365 4.66 -14.76 -9.31
C ASP A 365 3.92 -13.42 -9.42
N LEU A 366 2.63 -13.46 -9.70
CA LEU A 366 1.80 -12.26 -9.76
C LEU A 366 1.80 -11.49 -8.43
N TYR A 367 1.73 -12.21 -7.32
CA TYR A 367 1.77 -11.61 -5.98
C TYR A 367 3.10 -10.93 -5.66
N ALA A 368 4.19 -11.43 -6.25
CA ALA A 368 5.54 -10.87 -6.09
C ALA A 368 5.93 -9.87 -7.18
N ASP A 369 5.01 -9.46 -8.07
CA ASP A 369 5.29 -8.57 -9.22
C ASP A 369 6.31 -9.14 -10.22
N ARG A 370 6.49 -10.48 -10.25
CA ARG A 370 7.39 -11.14 -11.19
C ARG A 370 6.80 -11.18 -12.60
N GLN A 371 7.57 -10.74 -13.58
CA GLN A 371 7.18 -10.68 -14.99
C GLN A 371 7.54 -11.97 -15.74
N ASP A 372 6.95 -12.18 -16.93
CA ASP A 372 7.20 -13.34 -17.77
C ASP A 372 8.67 -13.45 -18.24
N ASP A 373 9.38 -12.33 -18.31
CA ASP A 373 10.81 -12.29 -18.69
C ASP A 373 11.76 -12.59 -17.52
N GLY A 374 11.22 -12.88 -16.34
CA GLY A 374 11.98 -13.16 -15.13
C GLY A 374 12.36 -11.94 -14.30
N SER A 375 12.09 -10.73 -14.78
CA SER A 375 12.30 -9.51 -14.00
C SER A 375 11.20 -9.31 -12.94
N TYR A 376 11.46 -8.45 -11.96
CA TYR A 376 10.47 -7.98 -10.98
C TYR A 376 10.10 -6.54 -11.31
N LYS A 377 8.79 -6.27 -11.45
CA LYS A 377 8.28 -4.93 -11.80
C LYS A 377 8.63 -3.90 -10.73
N THR A 378 8.51 -4.28 -9.46
CA THR A 378 8.82 -3.43 -8.30
C THR A 378 9.94 -4.05 -7.47
N ASN A 379 10.40 -3.34 -6.45
CA ASN A 379 11.32 -3.85 -5.43
C ASN A 379 10.61 -4.18 -4.12
N SER A 380 9.33 -4.56 -4.19
CA SER A 380 8.46 -4.73 -3.01
C SER A 380 9.05 -5.70 -1.99
N PHE A 381 9.68 -6.79 -2.41
CA PHE A 381 10.35 -7.76 -1.54
C PHE A 381 11.51 -7.14 -0.75
N ASP A 382 12.45 -6.48 -1.43
CA ASP A 382 13.59 -5.83 -0.79
C ASP A 382 13.14 -4.73 0.17
N ALA A 383 12.21 -3.88 -0.28
CA ALA A 383 11.67 -2.78 0.52
C ALA A 383 10.89 -3.28 1.74
N PHE A 384 10.07 -4.34 1.58
CA PHE A 384 9.35 -4.97 2.69
C PHE A 384 10.31 -5.41 3.79
N THR A 385 11.37 -6.11 3.40
CA THR A 385 12.36 -6.64 4.34
C THR A 385 13.11 -5.53 5.07
N VAL A 386 13.64 -4.54 4.32
CA VAL A 386 14.41 -3.45 4.90
C VAL A 386 13.56 -2.59 5.84
N ILE A 387 12.36 -2.19 5.42
CA ILE A 387 11.48 -1.34 6.23
C ILE A 387 11.10 -2.03 7.54
N ASN A 388 10.66 -3.30 7.49
CA ASN A 388 10.32 -4.03 8.71
C ASN A 388 11.53 -4.21 9.63
N SER A 389 12.73 -4.48 9.08
CA SER A 389 13.95 -4.64 9.87
C SER A 389 14.38 -3.32 10.54
N LEU A 390 14.04 -2.18 9.97
CA LEU A 390 14.34 -0.86 10.56
C LEU A 390 13.28 -0.40 11.57
N ASP A 391 12.03 -0.86 11.42
CA ASP A 391 10.89 -0.35 12.19
C ASP A 391 10.64 -1.06 13.51
N TYR A 392 11.03 -2.34 13.62
CA TYR A 392 10.74 -3.14 14.81
C TYR A 392 11.97 -3.37 15.66
N LYS A 393 11.77 -3.36 16.96
CA LYS A 393 12.75 -3.86 17.93
C LYS A 393 12.53 -5.35 18.14
N ALA A 394 13.62 -6.12 18.18
CA ALA A 394 13.56 -7.53 18.49
C ALA A 394 13.15 -7.77 19.95
N LEU A 395 12.34 -8.79 20.18
CA LEU A 395 12.04 -9.35 21.49
C LEU A 395 13.17 -10.28 21.93
N ASP A 396 13.23 -10.60 23.21
CA ASP A 396 14.16 -11.61 23.71
C ASP A 396 13.71 -13.05 23.37
N ASP A 397 14.63 -14.02 23.53
CA ASP A 397 14.39 -15.42 23.17
C ASP A 397 13.19 -16.05 23.93
N GLU A 398 12.95 -15.67 25.19
CA GLU A 398 11.81 -16.17 25.97
C GLU A 398 10.48 -15.66 25.41
N GLN A 399 10.43 -14.38 25.08
CA GLN A 399 9.25 -13.76 24.47
C GLN A 399 9.00 -14.31 23.06
N MET A 400 10.02 -14.45 22.23
CA MET A 400 9.91 -15.07 20.90
C MET A 400 9.36 -16.49 21.00
N GLN A 401 9.89 -17.32 21.91
CA GLN A 401 9.40 -18.69 22.10
C GLN A 401 7.94 -18.72 22.57
N MET A 402 7.55 -17.81 23.46
CA MET A 402 6.16 -17.69 23.90
C MET A 402 5.20 -17.42 22.73
N TYR A 403 5.56 -16.48 21.84
CA TYR A 403 4.78 -16.19 20.64
C TYR A 403 4.76 -17.38 19.67
N ALA A 404 5.90 -18.02 19.42
CA ALA A 404 5.99 -19.18 18.56
C ALA A 404 5.07 -20.32 19.02
N ASP A 405 5.08 -20.63 20.34
CA ASP A 405 4.19 -21.65 20.92
C ASP A 405 2.70 -21.30 20.76
N ARG A 406 2.35 -20.03 20.84
CA ARG A 406 0.96 -19.55 20.64
C ARG A 406 0.56 -19.63 19.16
N ILE A 407 1.44 -19.20 18.25
CA ILE A 407 1.24 -19.25 16.81
C ILE A 407 1.00 -20.69 16.36
N LEU A 408 1.90 -21.61 16.69
CA LEU A 408 1.80 -23.03 16.28
C LEU A 408 0.56 -23.72 16.85
N ARG A 409 0.13 -23.34 18.06
CA ARG A 409 -1.09 -23.88 18.67
C ARG A 409 -2.37 -23.38 17.99
N ASN A 410 -2.41 -22.09 17.62
CA ASN A 410 -3.61 -21.44 17.09
C ASN A 410 -3.70 -21.51 15.55
N SER A 411 -2.56 -21.71 14.89
CA SER A 411 -2.42 -21.74 13.43
C SER A 411 -1.57 -22.93 12.99
N PRO A 412 -2.08 -24.17 13.19
CA PRO A 412 -1.29 -25.39 13.04
C PRO A 412 -0.81 -25.67 11.62
N LEU A 413 -1.47 -25.11 10.59
CA LEU A 413 -1.07 -25.32 9.21
C LEU A 413 -0.16 -24.20 8.67
N LEU A 414 -0.53 -22.94 8.92
CA LEU A 414 0.17 -21.80 8.34
C LEU A 414 1.18 -21.15 9.31
N GLY A 415 1.09 -21.45 10.60
CA GLY A 415 1.86 -20.78 11.64
C GLY A 415 3.38 -20.94 11.53
N GLU A 416 3.88 -22.05 10.95
CA GLU A 416 5.32 -22.30 10.78
C GLU A 416 6.04 -21.14 10.06
N GLY A 417 5.39 -20.49 9.09
CA GLY A 417 5.93 -19.36 8.35
C GLY A 417 5.88 -18.00 9.09
N PHE A 418 5.35 -17.97 10.31
CA PHE A 418 5.15 -16.73 11.09
C PHE A 418 5.90 -16.72 12.43
N ILE A 419 6.58 -17.82 12.82
CA ILE A 419 7.31 -17.89 14.08
C ILE A 419 8.63 -17.15 14.01
N TYR A 420 9.12 -16.69 15.18
CA TYR A 420 10.42 -16.08 15.38
C TYR A 420 10.72 -14.84 14.54
N SER A 421 9.72 -14.00 14.28
CA SER A 421 9.88 -12.77 13.47
C SER A 421 10.93 -11.82 14.05
N SER A 422 11.07 -11.73 15.37
CA SER A 422 12.12 -10.95 16.02
C SER A 422 13.54 -11.46 15.74
N ALA A 423 13.72 -12.75 15.45
CA ALA A 423 15.05 -13.27 15.09
C ALA A 423 15.57 -12.69 13.77
N SER A 424 14.67 -12.38 12.82
CA SER A 424 15.07 -11.69 11.60
C SER A 424 15.49 -10.25 11.85
N ILE A 425 14.84 -9.56 12.79
CA ILE A 425 15.22 -8.20 13.20
C ILE A 425 16.58 -8.21 13.92
N GLU A 426 16.79 -9.16 14.85
CA GLU A 426 18.05 -9.30 15.59
C GLU A 426 19.22 -9.67 14.67
N GLY A 427 18.99 -10.49 13.64
CA GLY A 427 20.00 -10.83 12.63
C GLY A 427 20.35 -9.68 11.69
N TRP A 428 19.52 -8.65 11.59
CA TRP A 428 19.72 -7.54 10.65
C TRP A 428 20.95 -6.69 11.01
N PRO A 429 21.86 -6.35 10.07
CA PRO A 429 23.13 -5.68 10.36
C PRO A 429 23.01 -4.17 10.62
N VAL A 430 21.82 -3.59 10.56
CA VAL A 430 21.55 -2.18 10.84
C VAL A 430 20.64 -2.10 12.05
N GLU A 431 20.97 -1.23 13.00
CA GLU A 431 20.16 -1.01 14.19
C GLU A 431 18.77 -0.46 13.83
N SER A 432 17.74 -1.03 14.43
CA SER A 432 16.35 -0.60 14.27
C SER A 432 16.14 0.81 14.83
N ARG A 433 15.24 1.57 14.18
CA ARG A 433 14.76 2.87 14.67
C ARG A 433 13.70 2.73 15.77
N ASP A 434 13.14 1.53 15.95
CA ASP A 434 12.08 1.25 16.93
C ASP A 434 10.89 2.23 16.80
N THR A 435 10.30 2.27 15.62
CA THR A 435 9.24 3.25 15.28
C THR A 435 7.88 2.90 15.88
N ARG A 436 7.76 1.71 16.48
CA ARG A 436 6.51 1.20 17.04
C ARG A 436 6.17 1.81 18.39
N ARG A 437 4.99 2.42 18.50
CA ARG A 437 4.53 3.08 19.73
C ARG A 437 3.02 3.28 19.72
N GLU A 438 2.44 3.49 20.89
CA GLU A 438 1.08 4.05 20.99
C GLU A 438 1.03 5.44 20.37
N VAL A 439 -0.06 5.72 19.65
CA VAL A 439 -0.30 7.00 18.98
C VAL A 439 -1.55 7.66 19.55
N LYS A 440 -1.50 8.97 19.79
CA LYS A 440 -2.64 9.74 20.32
C LYS A 440 -3.20 10.73 19.30
N ALA A 441 -2.36 11.29 18.46
CA ALA A 441 -2.71 12.34 17.52
C ALA A 441 -3.50 13.49 18.16
N SER A 442 -3.04 13.96 19.36
CA SER A 442 -3.79 14.92 20.18
C SER A 442 -4.03 16.24 19.44
N GLY A 443 -5.30 16.60 19.29
CA GLY A 443 -5.73 17.81 18.59
C GLY A 443 -5.79 17.69 17.06
N ALA A 444 -5.65 16.48 16.50
CA ALA A 444 -5.88 16.23 15.08
C ALA A 444 -7.38 16.31 14.73
N ASP A 445 -7.68 16.63 13.45
CA ASP A 445 -9.02 16.48 12.90
C ASP A 445 -9.47 15.00 12.98
N PRO A 446 -10.78 14.71 12.90
CA PRO A 446 -11.28 13.34 12.97
C PRO A 446 -10.65 12.41 11.95
N ILE A 447 -10.30 11.19 12.40
CA ILE A 447 -9.68 10.13 11.61
C ILE A 447 -10.65 8.96 11.50
N LEU A 448 -11.02 8.57 10.27
CA LEU A 448 -11.89 7.42 10.03
C LEU A 448 -11.04 6.14 9.94
N VAL A 449 -11.21 5.25 10.91
CA VAL A 449 -10.56 3.94 10.96
C VAL A 449 -11.54 2.87 10.49
N ILE A 450 -11.12 2.01 9.56
CA ILE A 450 -11.97 0.94 9.01
C ILE A 450 -11.36 -0.41 9.36
N GLY A 451 -12.18 -1.31 9.92
CA GLY A 451 -11.79 -2.68 10.21
C GLY A 451 -12.78 -3.68 9.62
N THR A 452 -12.25 -4.69 8.90
CA THR A 452 -13.04 -5.81 8.37
C THR A 452 -13.00 -6.99 9.34
N THR A 453 -14.17 -7.60 9.63
CA THR A 453 -14.31 -8.59 10.72
C THR A 453 -13.46 -9.84 10.56
N PHE A 454 -13.24 -10.29 9.32
CA PHE A 454 -12.37 -11.42 9.00
C PHE A 454 -11.28 -10.97 8.03
N ASP A 455 -10.56 -9.92 8.42
CA ASP A 455 -9.36 -9.49 7.71
C ASP A 455 -8.20 -10.43 8.08
N PRO A 456 -7.56 -11.11 7.10
CA PRO A 456 -6.47 -12.04 7.39
C PRO A 456 -5.15 -11.36 7.75
N ALA A 457 -4.90 -10.17 7.19
CA ALA A 457 -3.62 -9.48 7.30
C ALA A 457 -3.59 -8.42 8.41
N THR A 458 -4.74 -7.78 8.68
CA THR A 458 -4.92 -6.78 9.74
C THR A 458 -6.21 -7.11 10.52
N PRO A 459 -6.13 -8.04 11.48
CA PRO A 459 -7.29 -8.50 12.25
C PRO A 459 -8.08 -7.35 12.85
N TYR A 460 -9.42 -7.45 12.81
CA TYR A 460 -10.36 -6.40 13.21
C TYR A 460 -10.06 -5.74 14.55
N TYR A 461 -9.57 -6.50 15.55
CA TYR A 461 -9.25 -5.96 16.86
C TYR A 461 -8.11 -4.92 16.85
N TRP A 462 -7.24 -4.92 15.82
CA TRP A 462 -6.24 -3.86 15.64
C TRP A 462 -6.90 -2.52 15.25
N ALA A 463 -7.95 -2.55 14.43
CA ALA A 463 -8.72 -1.35 14.12
C ALA A 463 -9.43 -0.79 15.36
N GLU A 464 -9.96 -1.67 16.23
CA GLU A 464 -10.52 -1.26 17.53
C GLU A 464 -9.45 -0.66 18.44
N SER A 465 -8.25 -1.24 18.45
CA SER A 465 -7.11 -0.75 19.25
C SER A 465 -6.64 0.61 18.75
N LEU A 466 -6.35 0.75 17.45
CA LEU A 466 -5.94 2.03 16.88
C LEU A 466 -6.99 3.13 17.12
N THR A 467 -8.28 2.82 16.94
CA THR A 467 -9.36 3.80 17.20
C THR A 467 -9.35 4.28 18.64
N LYS A 468 -9.06 3.41 19.61
CA LYS A 468 -8.99 3.77 21.03
C LYS A 468 -7.74 4.57 21.39
N GLN A 469 -6.63 4.35 20.69
CA GLN A 469 -5.39 5.12 20.89
C GLN A 469 -5.56 6.57 20.40
N LEU A 470 -6.21 6.76 19.24
CA LEU A 470 -6.42 8.07 18.63
C LEU A 470 -7.49 8.88 19.37
N GLU A 471 -7.17 10.10 19.83
CA GLU A 471 -8.15 10.98 20.51
C GLU A 471 -9.35 11.34 19.62
N SER A 472 -9.13 11.44 18.30
CA SER A 472 -10.15 11.76 17.29
C SER A 472 -10.51 10.57 16.40
N GLY A 473 -10.19 9.34 16.82
CA GLY A 473 -10.46 8.12 16.08
C GLY A 473 -11.95 7.80 15.99
N HIS A 474 -12.43 7.41 14.80
CA HIS A 474 -13.81 7.02 14.55
C HIS A 474 -13.86 5.70 13.79
N LEU A 475 -14.46 4.66 14.40
CA LEU A 475 -14.46 3.30 13.84
C LEU A 475 -15.65 3.08 12.90
N LEU A 476 -15.35 2.59 11.68
CA LEU A 476 -16.32 1.97 10.79
C LEU A 476 -16.08 0.45 10.77
N LYS A 477 -17.00 -0.31 11.35
CA LYS A 477 -16.98 -1.77 11.29
C LYS A 477 -17.51 -2.23 9.94
N VAL A 478 -16.79 -3.16 9.30
CA VAL A 478 -17.24 -3.80 8.06
C VAL A 478 -17.25 -5.32 8.23
N GLU A 479 -18.40 -5.95 7.99
CA GLU A 479 -18.52 -7.41 8.00
C GLU A 479 -18.13 -7.97 6.63
N GLY A 480 -17.11 -8.84 6.59
CA GLY A 480 -16.59 -9.42 5.35
C GLY A 480 -15.42 -10.36 5.55
N LEU A 481 -15.03 -11.06 4.47
CA LEU A 481 -13.95 -12.05 4.40
C LEU A 481 -12.84 -11.53 3.46
N LYS A 482 -12.23 -10.39 3.81
CA LYS A 482 -11.31 -9.75 2.90
C LYS A 482 -10.40 -8.77 3.64
N HIS A 483 -9.18 -8.60 3.14
CA HIS A 483 -8.28 -7.53 3.57
C HIS A 483 -8.72 -6.19 2.99
N THR A 484 -8.85 -5.16 3.84
CA THR A 484 -9.38 -3.83 3.52
C THR A 484 -10.83 -3.86 3.02
N ALA A 485 -11.56 -2.77 3.15
CA ALA A 485 -12.98 -2.74 2.81
C ALA A 485 -13.32 -1.81 1.64
N TYR A 486 -12.68 -0.64 1.55
CA TYR A 486 -13.06 0.38 0.59
C TYR A 486 -12.66 0.01 -0.85
N SER A 487 -13.65 -0.13 -1.70
CA SER A 487 -13.48 -0.31 -3.14
C SER A 487 -14.78 0.04 -3.85
N ARG A 488 -14.77 0.20 -5.18
CA ARG A 488 -16.00 0.42 -5.98
C ARG A 488 -17.03 -0.68 -5.81
N LYS A 489 -16.62 -1.88 -5.41
CA LYS A 489 -17.48 -3.05 -5.20
C LYS A 489 -17.88 -3.27 -3.73
N ALA A 490 -17.46 -2.40 -2.81
CA ALA A 490 -17.73 -2.55 -1.38
C ALA A 490 -19.20 -2.37 -0.97
N GLY A 491 -20.05 -1.89 -1.88
CA GLY A 491 -21.44 -1.53 -1.62
C GLY A 491 -21.59 -0.13 -1.03
N ASN A 492 -22.77 0.47 -1.22
CA ASN A 492 -23.02 1.88 -0.88
C ASN A 492 -22.79 2.22 0.59
N CYS A 493 -22.99 1.26 1.50
CA CYS A 493 -22.76 1.52 2.93
C CYS A 493 -21.31 1.93 3.22
N VAL A 494 -20.34 1.22 2.65
CA VAL A 494 -18.91 1.51 2.81
C VAL A 494 -18.53 2.73 1.98
N THR A 495 -18.87 2.72 0.67
CA THR A 495 -18.45 3.80 -0.24
C THR A 495 -19.03 5.15 0.17
N ASP A 496 -20.33 5.23 0.51
CA ASP A 496 -20.93 6.50 0.95
C ASP A 496 -20.34 6.99 2.27
N SER A 497 -20.03 6.08 3.21
CA SER A 497 -19.41 6.48 4.50
C SER A 497 -18.04 7.11 4.30
N VAL A 498 -17.23 6.54 3.42
CA VAL A 498 -15.88 7.04 3.13
C VAL A 498 -15.94 8.31 2.28
N ASP A 499 -16.71 8.29 1.18
CA ASP A 499 -16.80 9.41 0.26
C ASP A 499 -17.41 10.66 0.92
N ASP A 500 -18.46 10.49 1.75
CA ASP A 500 -19.09 11.61 2.47
C ASP A 500 -18.14 12.20 3.51
N PHE A 501 -17.38 11.36 4.21
CA PHE A 501 -16.34 11.84 5.12
C PHE A 501 -15.24 12.59 4.36
N MET A 502 -14.68 12.01 3.28
CA MET A 502 -13.61 12.64 2.52
C MET A 502 -14.06 13.97 1.89
N LEU A 503 -15.22 14.00 1.24
CA LEU A 503 -15.69 15.17 0.49
C LEU A 503 -16.29 16.26 1.38
N SER A 504 -16.93 15.90 2.48
CA SER A 504 -17.75 16.82 3.28
C SER A 504 -17.38 16.85 4.78
N GLY A 505 -16.55 15.92 5.25
CA GLY A 505 -16.21 15.76 6.66
C GLY A 505 -17.30 15.11 7.51
N ASN A 506 -18.32 14.55 6.88
CA ASN A 506 -19.42 13.89 7.57
C ASN A 506 -19.00 12.48 8.00
N LEU A 507 -18.69 12.29 9.27
CA LEU A 507 -18.43 10.96 9.83
C LEU A 507 -19.68 10.07 9.77
N PRO A 508 -19.51 8.75 9.57
CA PRO A 508 -20.60 7.81 9.79
C PRO A 508 -21.07 7.87 11.23
N SER A 509 -22.33 7.50 11.51
CA SER A 509 -22.83 7.45 12.89
C SER A 509 -21.99 6.50 13.74
N GLU A 510 -21.81 6.83 15.01
CA GLU A 510 -21.10 5.97 15.98
C GLU A 510 -21.72 4.56 16.01
N GLY A 511 -20.86 3.54 16.02
CA GLY A 511 -21.27 2.13 15.98
C GLY A 511 -21.82 1.65 14.64
N LYS A 512 -21.73 2.45 13.57
CA LYS A 512 -22.16 2.02 12.23
C LYS A 512 -21.43 0.75 11.80
N THR A 513 -22.21 -0.23 11.34
CA THR A 513 -21.71 -1.47 10.75
C THR A 513 -22.18 -1.57 9.30
N CYS A 514 -21.26 -1.81 8.39
CA CYS A 514 -21.53 -2.12 7.00
C CYS A 514 -21.29 -3.61 6.73
N GLN A 515 -21.84 -4.13 5.64
CA GLN A 515 -21.62 -5.49 5.19
C GLN A 515 -21.14 -5.47 3.75
N LEU A 516 -20.05 -6.19 3.46
CA LEU A 516 -19.62 -6.38 2.08
C LEU A 516 -20.62 -7.24 1.32
N PRO A 517 -20.84 -6.97 0.03
CA PRO A 517 -21.65 -7.83 -0.82
C PRO A 517 -21.08 -9.25 -0.84
N LYS A 518 -21.95 -10.28 -0.72
CA LYS A 518 -21.54 -11.69 -0.89
C LYS A 518 -21.15 -11.93 -2.35
N GLN A 519 -19.99 -12.53 -2.56
CA GLN A 519 -19.47 -12.87 -3.89
C GLN A 519 -19.77 -14.31 -4.31
#